data_5b60706594008711f18b6dc4c793ad2f
#
_entry.id   5b60706594008711f18b6dc4c793ad2f
#
_cell.length_a   1.000
_cell.length_b   1.000
_cell.length_c   1.000
_cell.angle_alpha   90.00
_cell.angle_beta   90.00
_cell.angle_gamma   90.00
#
_symmetry.space_group_name_H-M   'P 1'
#
loop_
_entity.id
_entity.type
_entity.pdbx_description
1 polymer ?
#
loop_
_entity_poly.entity_id
_entity_poly.type
_entity_poly.pdbx_seq_one_letter_code
_entity_poly.pdbx_strand_id
1 'polypeptide(L)'
;MELPFAESWKIKMVEPLRKSTREDREQWIKEADYNLFQLKSDQVYIDCLTDSGTGAMSDRQWAAMMMGDESYAGSASFFQLKETITKITGFEYVIPTHQGRAAENVLFSHLVKAGAIVPGNSHFDTTKGHIESRKAFAVDCTVDEAKDTQLEVPFKGNVDPKKLEKVLAEQAELVPFIIVTITNNTAGGQPVSMQNLREVRAIADKYGKRVIFDSARFVENAYFIRTREEGYADKTIKEICKEMFSYADGMTMSSKKDGLVNMGGFIATRHEDWYEGAKKFCIPFEGFLTYGGMNGRDMAALAVGLDENTELETIETRIRQVQYLAAKLDEYGIPYQRPVGGHALFVDADRVLTNVPKEEFPAQTLAIELYIEAGVRGCEIGYILADRDPVTRENRFGGLDLLRLCIARRVYTNNHMDVIAAALKNVYDRRNEIKRGVKIVWETELMRHFTVKLERL
;
A
#
# COMPACT_ATOMS: atom_id res chain seq x y z
N MET A 1 -15.95 -12.81 -32.58
CA MET A 1 -15.27 -13.28 -31.35
C MET A 1 -14.54 -12.10 -30.78
N GLU A 2 -14.82 -11.72 -29.55
CA GLU A 2 -14.07 -10.67 -28.85
C GLU A 2 -12.64 -11.16 -28.60
N LEU A 3 -11.63 -10.31 -28.83
CA LEU A 3 -10.24 -10.67 -28.62
C LEU A 3 -9.95 -10.77 -27.11
N PRO A 4 -9.12 -11.72 -26.67
CA PRO A 4 -8.71 -11.81 -25.29
C PRO A 4 -7.87 -10.59 -24.91
N PHE A 5 -7.93 -10.22 -23.62
CA PHE A 5 -7.11 -9.14 -23.09
C PHE A 5 -5.64 -9.57 -23.05
N ALA A 6 -4.75 -8.63 -23.38
CA ALA A 6 -3.30 -8.82 -23.25
C ALA A 6 -2.69 -7.59 -22.56
N GLU A 7 -1.47 -7.75 -22.05
CA GLU A 7 -0.70 -6.68 -21.43
C GLU A 7 -0.42 -5.55 -22.41
N SER A 8 -0.45 -4.30 -21.90
CA SER A 8 -0.15 -3.08 -22.68
C SER A 8 1.35 -2.83 -22.90
N TRP A 9 2.20 -3.80 -22.54
CA TRP A 9 3.66 -3.69 -22.61
C TRP A 9 4.31 -4.96 -23.15
N LYS A 10 5.57 -4.83 -23.60
CA LYS A 10 6.42 -5.95 -23.99
C LYS A 10 7.75 -5.91 -23.23
N ILE A 11 8.31 -7.07 -22.94
CA ILE A 11 9.53 -7.23 -22.16
C ILE A 11 10.76 -6.86 -23.02
N LYS A 12 11.63 -5.99 -22.50
CA LYS A 12 12.93 -5.66 -23.09
C LYS A 12 14.13 -6.03 -22.21
N MET A 13 13.92 -6.14 -20.89
CA MET A 13 14.95 -6.49 -19.92
C MET A 13 14.42 -7.62 -19.05
N VAL A 14 15.27 -8.56 -18.71
CA VAL A 14 14.90 -9.73 -17.90
C VAL A 14 15.86 -9.90 -16.73
N GLU A 15 15.33 -10.29 -15.57
CA GLU A 15 16.06 -10.71 -14.39
C GLU A 15 15.77 -12.20 -14.18
N PRO A 16 16.82 -13.09 -14.15
CA PRO A 16 16.59 -14.51 -14.03
C PRO A 16 16.08 -14.90 -12.65
N LEU A 17 15.05 -15.76 -12.62
CA LEU A 17 14.53 -16.35 -11.40
C LEU A 17 15.18 -17.72 -11.16
N ARG A 18 15.47 -18.03 -9.88
CA ARG A 18 16.04 -19.31 -9.47
C ARG A 18 15.00 -20.17 -8.76
N LYS A 19 14.90 -21.42 -9.17
CA LYS A 19 14.12 -22.45 -8.45
C LYS A 19 15.00 -23.09 -7.39
N SER A 20 14.41 -23.42 -6.26
CA SER A 20 15.03 -24.12 -5.15
C SER A 20 14.29 -25.42 -4.86
N THR A 21 14.90 -26.34 -4.13
CA THR A 21 14.24 -27.53 -3.61
C THR A 21 13.37 -27.17 -2.39
N ARG A 22 12.50 -28.07 -1.97
CA ARG A 22 11.71 -27.90 -0.75
C ARG A 22 12.60 -27.85 0.49
N GLU A 23 13.62 -28.73 0.52
CA GLU A 23 14.61 -28.85 1.60
C GLU A 23 15.39 -27.54 1.77
N ASP A 24 15.82 -26.91 0.68
CA ASP A 24 16.48 -25.59 0.72
C ASP A 24 15.57 -24.55 1.40
N ARG A 25 14.28 -24.50 0.99
CA ARG A 25 13.33 -23.53 1.52
C ARG A 25 12.98 -23.75 2.99
N GLU A 26 12.87 -25.00 3.42
CA GLU A 26 12.67 -25.36 4.83
C GLU A 26 13.86 -24.94 5.70
N GLN A 27 15.08 -25.09 5.18
CA GLN A 27 16.28 -24.62 5.86
C GLN A 27 16.32 -23.07 5.91
N TRP A 28 16.12 -22.41 4.79
CA TRP A 28 16.23 -20.96 4.69
C TRP A 28 15.20 -20.22 5.53
N ILE A 29 13.96 -20.68 5.56
CA ILE A 29 12.93 -20.03 6.40
C ILE A 29 13.21 -20.22 7.90
N LYS A 30 13.80 -21.34 8.28
CA LYS A 30 14.26 -21.57 9.65
C LYS A 30 15.45 -20.66 10.02
N GLU A 31 16.41 -20.50 9.12
CA GLU A 31 17.55 -19.57 9.29
C GLU A 31 17.08 -18.10 9.34
N ALA A 32 15.97 -17.78 8.72
CA ALA A 32 15.29 -16.49 8.73
C ALA A 32 14.38 -16.29 9.97
N ASP A 33 14.50 -17.12 11.01
CA ASP A 33 13.63 -17.09 12.20
C ASP A 33 12.14 -17.11 11.85
N TYR A 34 11.75 -17.83 10.78
CA TYR A 34 10.38 -17.90 10.22
C TYR A 34 9.75 -16.55 9.86
N ASN A 35 10.58 -15.51 9.67
CA ASN A 35 10.18 -14.19 9.22
C ASN A 35 10.57 -13.99 7.74
N LEU A 36 9.57 -13.88 6.86
CA LEU A 36 9.79 -13.76 5.42
C LEU A 36 10.56 -12.49 5.01
N PHE A 37 10.58 -11.44 5.85
CA PHE A 37 11.40 -10.25 5.61
C PHE A 37 12.91 -10.51 5.75
N GLN A 38 13.32 -11.58 6.42
CA GLN A 38 14.71 -11.95 6.62
C GLN A 38 15.29 -12.86 5.52
N LEU A 39 14.44 -13.35 4.60
CA LEU A 39 14.89 -14.12 3.44
C LEU A 39 15.69 -13.24 2.48
N LYS A 40 16.78 -13.77 1.94
CA LYS A 40 17.54 -13.13 0.88
C LYS A 40 16.79 -13.21 -0.45
N SER A 41 17.03 -12.26 -1.35
CA SER A 41 16.32 -12.20 -2.64
C SER A 41 16.57 -13.44 -3.52
N ASP A 42 17.77 -14.02 -3.48
CA ASP A 42 18.14 -15.22 -4.23
C ASP A 42 17.54 -16.52 -3.64
N GLN A 43 16.93 -16.46 -2.47
CA GLN A 43 16.18 -17.53 -1.84
C GLN A 43 14.69 -17.53 -2.22
N VAL A 44 14.23 -16.54 -2.97
CA VAL A 44 12.82 -16.34 -3.33
C VAL A 44 12.61 -16.59 -4.83
N TYR A 45 11.62 -17.42 -5.18
CA TYR A 45 11.30 -17.68 -6.57
C TYR A 45 10.32 -16.65 -7.15
N ILE A 46 9.19 -16.40 -6.47
CA ILE A 46 8.23 -15.35 -6.84
C ILE A 46 8.04 -14.43 -5.63
N ASP A 47 8.42 -13.16 -5.78
CA ASP A 47 8.37 -12.20 -4.67
C ASP A 47 7.10 -11.38 -4.69
N CYS A 48 6.17 -11.75 -3.80
CA CYS A 48 4.91 -11.05 -3.55
C CYS A 48 4.90 -10.31 -2.20
N LEU A 49 6.07 -10.06 -1.59
CA LEU A 49 6.18 -9.38 -0.29
C LEU A 49 5.60 -7.97 -0.35
N THR A 50 5.95 -7.23 -1.39
CA THR A 50 5.54 -5.84 -1.58
C THR A 50 5.54 -5.45 -3.05
N ASP A 51 4.70 -4.49 -3.41
CA ASP A 51 4.72 -3.81 -4.70
C ASP A 51 5.52 -2.49 -4.66
N SER A 52 6.16 -2.19 -3.52
CA SER A 52 6.87 -0.93 -3.28
C SER A 52 8.29 -0.96 -3.81
N GLY A 53 8.54 -0.31 -4.93
CA GLY A 53 9.87 -0.19 -5.52
C GLY A 53 10.38 -1.45 -6.24
N THR A 54 9.49 -2.43 -6.44
CA THR A 54 9.80 -3.72 -7.08
C THR A 54 9.29 -3.81 -8.52
N GLY A 55 8.65 -2.76 -9.03
CA GLY A 55 8.13 -2.70 -10.39
C GLY A 55 9.21 -2.43 -11.43
N ALA A 56 8.91 -2.77 -12.70
CA ALA A 56 9.76 -2.45 -13.83
C ALA A 56 9.41 -1.08 -14.41
N MET A 57 10.44 -0.29 -14.69
CA MET A 57 10.33 1.01 -15.37
C MET A 57 10.22 0.85 -16.88
N SER A 58 9.54 1.78 -17.55
CA SER A 58 9.42 1.84 -18.99
C SER A 58 10.71 2.32 -19.64
N ASP A 59 10.85 2.12 -20.96
CA ASP A 59 11.95 2.68 -21.75
C ASP A 59 11.96 4.22 -21.74
N ARG A 60 10.79 4.86 -21.62
CA ARG A 60 10.69 6.32 -21.45
C ARG A 60 11.22 6.77 -20.09
N GLN A 61 10.96 6.01 -19.03
CA GLN A 61 11.51 6.29 -17.70
C GLN A 61 13.03 6.14 -17.70
N TRP A 62 13.58 5.08 -18.32
CA TRP A 62 15.02 4.90 -18.49
C TRP A 62 15.65 6.01 -19.33
N ALA A 63 15.00 6.45 -20.40
CA ALA A 63 15.46 7.59 -21.19
C ALA A 63 15.47 8.88 -20.37
N ALA A 64 14.41 9.13 -19.56
CA ALA A 64 14.34 10.28 -18.67
C ALA A 64 15.46 10.27 -17.62
N MET A 65 15.80 9.09 -17.06
CA MET A 65 16.94 8.96 -16.14
C MET A 65 18.26 9.38 -16.80
N MET A 66 18.47 9.03 -18.07
CA MET A 66 19.69 9.41 -18.81
C MET A 66 19.77 10.91 -19.10
N MET A 67 18.62 11.60 -19.12
CA MET A 67 18.53 13.05 -19.35
C MET A 67 18.42 13.88 -18.07
N GLY A 68 18.22 13.24 -16.93
CA GLY A 68 18.08 13.91 -15.63
C GLY A 68 19.36 14.65 -15.22
N ASP A 69 19.20 15.88 -14.74
CA ASP A 69 20.30 16.74 -14.29
C ASP A 69 20.59 16.57 -12.79
N GLU A 70 21.84 16.65 -12.41
CA GLU A 70 22.31 16.51 -11.02
C GLU A 70 22.70 17.89 -10.45
N SER A 71 21.69 18.67 -10.07
CA SER A 71 21.88 19.97 -9.41
C SER A 71 21.47 19.90 -7.94
N TYR A 72 22.31 20.39 -7.04
CA TYR A 72 21.98 20.43 -5.61
C TYR A 72 20.74 21.28 -5.32
N ALA A 73 20.51 22.32 -6.07
CA ALA A 73 19.36 23.21 -5.91
C ALA A 73 18.80 23.60 -7.28
N GLY A 74 17.46 23.48 -7.40
CA GLY A 74 16.73 23.99 -8.57
C GLY A 74 17.01 23.22 -9.86
N SER A 75 17.12 21.87 -9.80
CA SER A 75 17.27 21.04 -10.98
C SER A 75 16.10 21.16 -11.95
N ALA A 76 16.33 21.04 -13.24
CA ALA A 76 15.28 20.98 -14.25
C ALA A 76 14.35 19.79 -14.02
N SER A 77 14.92 18.66 -13.57
CA SER A 77 14.18 17.44 -13.20
C SER A 77 13.18 17.68 -12.08
N PHE A 78 13.52 18.51 -11.08
CA PHE A 78 12.58 18.88 -10.02
C PHE A 78 11.40 19.68 -10.57
N PHE A 79 11.64 20.66 -11.42
CA PHE A 79 10.56 21.48 -11.98
C PHE A 79 9.65 20.66 -12.89
N GLN A 80 10.20 19.73 -13.67
CA GLN A 80 9.43 18.79 -14.47
C GLN A 80 8.54 17.89 -13.59
N LEU A 81 9.08 17.35 -12.49
CA LEU A 81 8.32 16.57 -11.52
C LEU A 81 7.21 17.41 -10.89
N LYS A 82 7.52 18.62 -10.43
CA LYS A 82 6.54 19.54 -9.85
C LYS A 82 5.39 19.84 -10.81
N GLU A 83 5.71 20.14 -12.07
CA GLU A 83 4.72 20.39 -13.11
C GLU A 83 3.80 19.19 -13.33
N THR A 84 4.36 17.99 -13.41
CA THR A 84 3.58 16.75 -13.56
C THR A 84 2.65 16.52 -12.37
N ILE A 85 3.14 16.68 -11.13
CA ILE A 85 2.33 16.55 -9.93
C ILE A 85 1.20 17.59 -9.92
N THR A 86 1.50 18.85 -10.19
CA THR A 86 0.51 19.93 -10.23
C THR A 86 -0.56 19.68 -11.30
N LYS A 87 -0.18 19.19 -12.48
CA LYS A 87 -1.11 18.85 -13.56
C LYS A 87 -2.11 17.76 -13.14
N ILE A 88 -1.64 16.73 -12.44
CA ILE A 88 -2.49 15.61 -12.00
C ILE A 88 -3.35 15.98 -10.79
N THR A 89 -2.79 16.70 -9.82
CA THR A 89 -3.40 16.88 -8.49
C THR A 89 -4.00 18.27 -8.27
N GLY A 90 -3.48 19.28 -8.96
CA GLY A 90 -3.81 20.69 -8.71
C GLY A 90 -3.10 21.30 -7.48
N PHE A 91 -2.15 20.59 -6.87
CA PHE A 91 -1.36 21.11 -5.76
C PHE A 91 -0.15 21.91 -6.25
N GLU A 92 0.08 23.08 -5.66
CA GLU A 92 1.12 24.03 -6.09
C GLU A 92 2.45 23.85 -5.35
N TYR A 93 2.38 23.46 -4.08
CA TYR A 93 3.55 23.29 -3.22
C TYR A 93 3.96 21.81 -3.18
N VAL A 94 5.19 21.53 -3.59
CA VAL A 94 5.74 20.15 -3.68
C VAL A 94 7.08 20.08 -2.95
N ILE A 95 7.24 19.08 -2.10
CA ILE A 95 8.50 18.73 -1.44
C ILE A 95 8.81 17.28 -1.79
N PRO A 96 9.84 16.98 -2.58
CA PRO A 96 10.28 15.61 -2.83
C PRO A 96 10.89 14.98 -1.57
N THR A 97 10.82 13.66 -1.47
CA THR A 97 11.45 12.86 -0.43
C THR A 97 11.92 11.54 -1.05
N HIS A 98 12.86 10.84 -0.41
CA HIS A 98 13.38 9.59 -0.98
C HIS A 98 12.35 8.45 -0.97
N GLN A 99 11.29 8.51 -0.15
CA GLN A 99 10.17 7.56 -0.12
C GLN A 99 8.97 8.08 0.68
N GLY A 100 7.83 7.36 0.63
CA GLY A 100 6.59 7.78 1.27
C GLY A 100 6.68 7.97 2.78
N ARG A 101 7.31 7.03 3.51
CA ARG A 101 7.47 7.17 4.97
C ARG A 101 8.32 8.38 5.38
N ALA A 102 9.18 8.86 4.50
CA ALA A 102 9.91 10.10 4.70
C ALA A 102 9.00 11.32 4.52
N ALA A 103 8.11 11.28 3.51
CA ALA A 103 7.08 12.30 3.35
C ALA A 103 6.16 12.40 4.58
N GLU A 104 5.72 11.25 5.11
CA GLU A 104 4.95 11.18 6.35
C GLU A 104 5.75 11.77 7.52
N ASN A 105 7.02 11.36 7.69
CA ASN A 105 7.85 11.88 8.78
C ASN A 105 8.00 13.40 8.72
N VAL A 106 8.31 13.95 7.55
CA VAL A 106 8.50 15.38 7.34
C VAL A 106 7.20 16.16 7.64
N LEU A 107 6.08 15.74 7.05
CA LEU A 107 4.80 16.45 7.21
C LEU A 107 4.25 16.32 8.64
N PHE A 108 4.28 15.13 9.21
CA PHE A 108 3.72 14.88 10.54
C PHE A 108 4.59 15.44 11.67
N SER A 109 5.89 15.65 11.44
CA SER A 109 6.73 16.42 12.39
C SER A 109 6.25 17.84 12.58
N HIS A 110 5.65 18.42 11.54
CA HIS A 110 5.01 19.73 11.64
C HIS A 110 3.59 19.66 12.24
N LEU A 111 2.76 18.71 11.79
CA LEU A 111 1.32 18.71 12.03
C LEU A 111 0.89 17.93 13.28
N VAL A 112 1.61 16.86 13.66
CA VAL A 112 1.20 15.96 14.74
C VAL A 112 1.94 16.27 16.02
N LYS A 113 1.18 16.62 17.07
CA LYS A 113 1.68 16.87 18.44
C LYS A 113 1.21 15.75 19.38
N ALA A 114 1.89 15.61 20.51
CA ALA A 114 1.47 14.67 21.54
C ALA A 114 0.02 14.94 21.98
N GLY A 115 -0.78 13.87 22.11
CA GLY A 115 -2.20 13.95 22.44
C GLY A 115 -3.11 14.25 21.24
N ALA A 116 -2.58 14.50 20.04
CA ALA A 116 -3.39 14.68 18.84
C ALA A 116 -4.14 13.40 18.47
N ILE A 117 -5.29 13.56 17.83
CA ILE A 117 -6.14 12.47 17.31
C ILE A 117 -6.18 12.62 15.78
N VAL A 118 -5.80 11.56 15.07
CA VAL A 118 -5.85 11.54 13.61
C VAL A 118 -6.85 10.48 13.15
N PRO A 119 -8.09 10.89 12.81
CA PRO A 119 -9.09 9.96 12.28
C PRO A 119 -8.87 9.70 10.79
N GLY A 120 -9.18 8.48 10.35
CA GLY A 120 -9.10 8.06 8.95
C GLY A 120 -9.60 6.65 8.70
N ASN A 121 -9.49 6.18 7.47
CA ASN A 121 -9.83 4.82 7.09
C ASN A 121 -8.60 3.90 7.23
N SER A 122 -8.52 3.10 8.29
CA SER A 122 -7.47 2.09 8.55
C SER A 122 -6.06 2.54 8.11
N HIS A 123 -5.42 3.33 8.95
CA HIS A 123 -4.10 3.89 8.69
C HIS A 123 -3.10 2.82 8.21
N PHE A 124 -2.29 3.18 7.23
CA PHE A 124 -1.16 2.33 6.85
C PHE A 124 -0.17 2.18 8.01
N ASP A 125 0.62 1.11 8.03
CA ASP A 125 1.53 0.77 9.15
C ASP A 125 2.48 1.91 9.50
N THR A 126 3.14 2.52 8.49
CA THR A 126 4.06 3.64 8.73
C THR A 126 3.34 4.92 9.13
N THR A 127 2.16 5.18 8.57
CA THR A 127 1.30 6.30 8.96
C THR A 127 0.94 6.22 10.44
N LYS A 128 0.42 5.06 10.87
CA LYS A 128 0.12 4.77 12.27
C LYS A 128 1.39 4.88 13.15
N GLY A 129 2.49 4.27 12.72
CA GLY A 129 3.77 4.33 13.42
C GLY A 129 4.27 5.77 13.62
N HIS A 130 4.17 6.63 12.62
CA HIS A 130 4.53 8.05 12.74
C HIS A 130 3.60 8.84 13.67
N ILE A 131 2.32 8.52 13.72
CA ILE A 131 1.36 9.14 14.65
C ILE A 131 1.68 8.69 16.08
N GLU A 132 1.74 7.38 16.32
CA GLU A 132 1.92 6.81 17.66
C GLU A 132 3.31 7.11 18.26
N SER A 133 4.38 7.15 17.45
CA SER A 133 5.71 7.56 17.90
C SER A 133 5.78 9.00 18.43
N ARG A 134 4.84 9.84 18.02
CA ARG A 134 4.65 11.21 18.50
C ARG A 134 3.70 11.31 19.69
N LYS A 135 3.33 10.16 20.31
CA LYS A 135 2.37 10.08 21.41
C LYS A 135 1.00 10.66 21.04
N ALA A 136 0.58 10.47 19.80
CA ALA A 136 -0.72 10.80 19.26
C ALA A 136 -1.53 9.52 18.95
N PHE A 137 -2.79 9.64 18.61
CA PHE A 137 -3.72 8.51 18.45
C PHE A 137 -4.21 8.42 17.00
N ALA A 138 -3.99 7.27 16.37
CA ALA A 138 -4.60 6.93 15.09
C ALA A 138 -5.98 6.29 15.35
N VAL A 139 -7.05 6.92 14.85
CA VAL A 139 -8.43 6.44 15.06
C VAL A 139 -9.01 5.92 13.76
N ASP A 140 -9.33 4.62 13.75
CA ASP A 140 -9.92 3.95 12.60
C ASP A 140 -11.41 4.24 12.47
N CYS A 141 -11.78 4.89 11.37
CA CYS A 141 -13.14 5.19 10.97
C CYS A 141 -13.57 4.44 9.72
N THR A 142 -12.94 3.29 9.38
CA THR A 142 -13.33 2.49 8.22
C THR A 142 -14.76 1.94 8.38
N VAL A 143 -15.47 1.80 7.27
CA VAL A 143 -16.79 1.14 7.22
C VAL A 143 -16.70 -0.30 7.73
N ASP A 144 -17.74 -0.78 8.41
CA ASP A 144 -17.72 -2.11 9.03
C ASP A 144 -17.74 -3.24 8.00
N GLU A 145 -18.26 -3.00 6.80
CA GLU A 145 -18.24 -3.92 5.67
C GLU A 145 -16.82 -4.38 5.29
N ALA A 146 -15.80 -3.59 5.59
CA ALA A 146 -14.40 -3.94 5.36
C ALA A 146 -13.95 -5.17 6.15
N LYS A 147 -14.61 -5.47 7.29
CA LYS A 147 -14.28 -6.59 8.18
C LYS A 147 -14.81 -7.93 7.69
N ASP A 148 -15.82 -7.96 6.83
CA ASP A 148 -16.31 -9.20 6.23
C ASP A 148 -15.62 -9.43 4.89
N THR A 149 -14.68 -10.37 4.88
CA THR A 149 -13.89 -10.69 3.69
C THR A 149 -14.72 -11.26 2.55
N GLN A 150 -15.91 -11.83 2.81
CA GLN A 150 -16.74 -12.46 1.80
C GLN A 150 -17.87 -11.56 1.27
N LEU A 151 -18.08 -10.42 1.90
CA LEU A 151 -19.07 -9.44 1.44
C LEU A 151 -18.57 -8.72 0.19
N GLU A 152 -19.35 -8.76 -0.89
CA GLU A 152 -19.06 -8.07 -2.15
C GLU A 152 -19.76 -6.72 -2.23
N VAL A 153 -19.11 -5.68 -1.72
CA VAL A 153 -19.53 -4.28 -1.91
C VAL A 153 -18.40 -3.48 -2.57
N PRO A 154 -18.69 -2.51 -3.44
CA PRO A 154 -17.70 -1.94 -4.36
C PRO A 154 -16.58 -1.14 -3.69
N PHE A 155 -16.81 -0.53 -2.50
CA PHE A 155 -15.92 0.44 -1.88
C PHE A 155 -15.73 0.21 -0.37
N LYS A 156 -15.14 -0.93 0.00
CA LYS A 156 -14.86 -1.28 1.40
C LYS A 156 -13.72 -0.46 2.04
N GLY A 157 -13.04 0.36 1.25
CA GLY A 157 -12.04 1.31 1.75
C GLY A 157 -12.62 2.62 2.29
N ASN A 158 -13.92 2.85 2.18
CA ASN A 158 -14.58 4.08 2.59
C ASN A 158 -14.39 4.40 4.09
N VAL A 159 -14.33 5.70 4.39
CA VAL A 159 -14.52 6.22 5.74
C VAL A 159 -16.00 6.13 6.10
N ASP A 160 -16.34 5.65 7.28
CA ASP A 160 -17.69 5.73 7.83
C ASP A 160 -17.96 7.17 8.30
N PRO A 161 -18.89 7.91 7.65
CA PRO A 161 -19.19 9.29 8.00
C PRO A 161 -19.64 9.48 9.44
N LYS A 162 -20.37 8.50 10.02
CA LYS A 162 -20.86 8.56 11.39
C LYS A 162 -19.74 8.42 12.42
N LYS A 163 -18.79 7.49 12.17
CA LYS A 163 -17.61 7.32 13.03
C LYS A 163 -16.75 8.58 12.99
N LEU A 164 -16.50 9.13 11.78
CA LEU A 164 -15.72 10.36 11.62
C LEU A 164 -16.39 11.55 12.31
N GLU A 165 -17.69 11.74 12.07
CA GLU A 165 -18.43 12.85 12.68
C GLU A 165 -18.48 12.75 14.19
N LYS A 166 -18.60 11.53 14.75
CA LYS A 166 -18.53 11.34 16.20
C LYS A 166 -17.20 11.80 16.79
N VAL A 167 -16.07 11.40 16.18
CA VAL A 167 -14.74 11.85 16.64
C VAL A 167 -14.63 13.37 16.60
N LEU A 168 -15.09 14.00 15.53
CA LEU A 168 -15.01 15.46 15.39
C LEU A 168 -15.97 16.19 16.31
N ALA A 169 -17.16 15.66 16.57
CA ALA A 169 -18.12 16.26 17.51
C ALA A 169 -17.62 16.25 18.95
N GLU A 170 -16.88 15.20 19.33
CA GLU A 170 -16.41 15.01 20.71
C GLU A 170 -15.04 15.67 20.94
N GLN A 171 -14.14 15.73 19.94
CA GLN A 171 -12.72 16.03 20.14
C GLN A 171 -12.07 16.81 18.97
N ALA A 172 -12.83 17.68 18.29
CA ALA A 172 -12.33 18.40 17.13
C ALA A 172 -11.03 19.19 17.40
N GLU A 173 -10.90 19.77 18.60
CA GLU A 173 -9.74 20.59 18.98
C GLU A 173 -8.42 19.78 19.00
N LEU A 174 -8.49 18.45 19.22
CA LEU A 174 -7.34 17.55 19.20
C LEU A 174 -7.03 17.00 17.80
N VAL A 175 -7.90 17.23 16.80
CA VAL A 175 -7.74 16.73 15.44
C VAL A 175 -7.00 17.75 14.56
N PRO A 176 -5.73 17.51 14.20
CA PRO A 176 -4.97 18.41 13.32
C PRO A 176 -5.40 18.30 11.86
N PHE A 177 -5.75 17.09 11.41
CA PHE A 177 -6.24 16.76 10.07
C PHE A 177 -6.95 15.41 10.08
N ILE A 178 -7.72 15.14 9.01
CA ILE A 178 -8.29 13.84 8.69
C ILE A 178 -7.40 13.21 7.63
N ILE A 179 -7.10 11.90 7.71
CA ILE A 179 -6.34 11.21 6.67
C ILE A 179 -7.21 10.17 5.95
N VAL A 180 -7.12 10.13 4.62
CA VAL A 180 -7.80 9.12 3.80
C VAL A 180 -6.76 8.37 2.97
N THR A 181 -6.66 7.07 3.21
CA THR A 181 -5.75 6.18 2.47
C THR A 181 -6.42 5.67 1.20
N ILE A 182 -5.85 5.96 0.06
CA ILE A 182 -6.35 5.59 -1.28
C ILE A 182 -5.28 4.84 -2.10
N THR A 183 -5.45 3.52 -2.41
CA THR A 183 -6.46 2.58 -1.86
C THR A 183 -6.10 2.16 -0.44
N ASN A 184 -7.11 1.76 0.34
CA ASN A 184 -6.91 1.32 1.73
C ASN A 184 -6.24 -0.06 1.78
N ASN A 185 -4.93 -0.10 2.03
CA ASN A 185 -4.14 -1.34 2.06
C ASN A 185 -4.56 -2.27 3.20
N THR A 186 -4.77 -1.72 4.40
CA THR A 186 -5.08 -2.50 5.61
C THR A 186 -6.44 -3.18 5.51
N ALA A 187 -7.40 -2.60 4.80
CA ALA A 187 -8.69 -3.21 4.50
C ALA A 187 -8.65 -4.20 3.31
N GLY A 188 -7.45 -4.61 2.85
CA GLY A 188 -7.30 -5.55 1.74
C GLY A 188 -7.19 -4.87 0.36
N GLY A 189 -6.57 -3.70 0.28
CA GLY A 189 -6.39 -2.96 -0.97
C GLY A 189 -7.69 -2.36 -1.53
N GLN A 190 -8.64 -2.07 -0.65
CA GLN A 190 -9.99 -1.66 -1.03
C GLN A 190 -10.06 -0.17 -1.40
N PRO A 191 -10.78 0.18 -2.48
CA PRO A 191 -10.90 1.56 -2.92
C PRO A 191 -11.89 2.38 -2.08
N VAL A 192 -11.73 3.71 -2.18
CA VAL A 192 -12.62 4.74 -1.64
C VAL A 192 -13.41 5.35 -2.80
N SER A 193 -14.74 5.48 -2.65
CA SER A 193 -15.60 6.08 -3.68
C SER A 193 -15.45 7.60 -3.73
N MET A 194 -15.74 8.18 -4.89
CA MET A 194 -15.80 9.64 -5.04
C MET A 194 -16.88 10.25 -4.15
N GLN A 195 -18.02 9.57 -4.04
CA GLN A 195 -19.10 10.00 -3.13
C GLN A 195 -18.62 10.08 -1.68
N ASN A 196 -17.86 9.10 -1.21
CA ASN A 196 -17.31 9.12 0.16
C ASN A 196 -16.28 10.25 0.36
N LEU A 197 -15.45 10.54 -0.66
CA LEU A 197 -14.53 11.68 -0.59
C LEU A 197 -15.29 13.02 -0.46
N ARG A 198 -16.43 13.18 -1.13
CA ARG A 198 -17.31 14.35 -0.97
C ARG A 198 -17.90 14.43 0.44
N GLU A 199 -18.35 13.31 0.99
CA GLU A 199 -18.90 13.23 2.35
C GLU A 199 -17.84 13.59 3.40
N VAL A 200 -16.63 13.02 3.28
CA VAL A 200 -15.50 13.36 4.16
C VAL A 200 -15.16 14.85 4.07
N ARG A 201 -15.13 15.43 2.85
CA ARG A 201 -14.88 16.86 2.66
C ARG A 201 -15.95 17.73 3.33
N ALA A 202 -17.22 17.38 3.16
CA ALA A 202 -18.33 18.11 3.77
C ALA A 202 -18.28 18.09 5.31
N ILE A 203 -17.95 16.93 5.89
CA ILE A 203 -17.75 16.80 7.33
C ILE A 203 -16.54 17.61 7.78
N ALA A 204 -15.42 17.51 7.08
CA ALA A 204 -14.22 18.28 7.38
C ALA A 204 -14.49 19.80 7.37
N ASP A 205 -15.21 20.30 6.37
CA ASP A 205 -15.59 21.72 6.25
C ASP A 205 -16.48 22.15 7.42
N LYS A 206 -17.45 21.33 7.81
CA LYS A 206 -18.33 21.59 8.95
C LYS A 206 -17.57 21.84 10.26
N TYR A 207 -16.45 21.11 10.46
CA TYR A 207 -15.63 21.24 11.67
C TYR A 207 -14.34 22.06 11.46
N GLY A 208 -14.18 22.70 10.29
CA GLY A 208 -12.99 23.50 9.95
C GLY A 208 -11.69 22.68 9.91
N LYS A 209 -11.76 21.41 9.46
CA LYS A 209 -10.61 20.50 9.39
C LYS A 209 -10.10 20.34 7.98
N ARG A 210 -8.80 20.10 7.86
CA ARG A 210 -8.14 19.79 6.60
C ARG A 210 -8.07 18.28 6.37
N VAL A 211 -7.99 17.87 5.10
CA VAL A 211 -7.94 16.47 4.68
C VAL A 211 -6.63 16.20 3.96
N ILE A 212 -5.91 15.17 4.39
CA ILE A 212 -4.71 14.65 3.73
C ILE A 212 -5.06 13.32 3.08
N PHE A 213 -4.59 13.09 1.84
CA PHE A 213 -4.63 11.77 1.24
C PHE A 213 -3.26 11.07 1.38
N ASP A 214 -3.25 9.85 1.95
CA ASP A 214 -2.19 8.89 1.68
C ASP A 214 -2.45 8.31 0.29
N SER A 215 -1.67 8.76 -0.68
CA SER A 215 -1.98 8.61 -2.10
C SER A 215 -1.09 7.59 -2.80
N ALA A 216 -0.51 6.66 -2.05
CA ALA A 216 0.43 5.68 -2.62
C ALA A 216 -0.12 4.93 -3.84
N ARG A 217 -1.45 4.72 -3.92
CA ARG A 217 -2.14 4.01 -5.00
C ARG A 217 -3.37 4.76 -5.52
N PHE A 218 -3.20 6.06 -5.73
CA PHE A 218 -4.28 6.94 -6.18
C PHE A 218 -4.82 6.60 -7.57
N VAL A 219 -3.98 6.10 -8.46
CA VAL A 219 -4.38 5.71 -9.83
C VAL A 219 -5.22 4.43 -9.78
N GLU A 220 -4.84 3.46 -8.93
CA GLU A 220 -5.67 2.27 -8.69
C GLU A 220 -7.05 2.68 -8.16
N ASN A 221 -7.10 3.63 -7.22
CA ASN A 221 -8.37 4.15 -6.69
C ASN A 221 -9.22 4.82 -7.78
N ALA A 222 -8.61 5.64 -8.63
CA ALA A 222 -9.28 6.29 -9.76
C ALA A 222 -9.85 5.28 -10.77
N TYR A 223 -9.12 4.19 -11.05
CA TYR A 223 -9.61 3.11 -11.91
C TYR A 223 -10.87 2.44 -11.31
N PHE A 224 -10.88 2.18 -10.00
CA PHE A 224 -12.06 1.60 -9.36
C PHE A 224 -13.26 2.55 -9.32
N ILE A 225 -13.03 3.85 -9.14
CA ILE A 225 -14.11 4.85 -9.31
C ILE A 225 -14.67 4.78 -10.73
N ARG A 226 -13.79 4.78 -11.75
CA ARG A 226 -14.19 4.67 -13.14
C ARG A 226 -15.04 3.44 -13.45
N THR A 227 -14.70 2.31 -12.85
CA THR A 227 -15.32 1.00 -13.18
C THR A 227 -16.45 0.59 -12.25
N ARG A 228 -16.59 1.20 -11.07
CA ARG A 228 -17.57 0.77 -10.05
C ARG A 228 -18.54 1.87 -9.63
N GLU A 229 -18.27 3.15 -9.93
CA GLU A 229 -19.11 4.26 -9.50
C GLU A 229 -19.90 4.84 -10.71
N GLU A 230 -21.20 5.05 -10.53
CA GLU A 230 -22.06 5.59 -11.58
C GLU A 230 -21.61 7.00 -12.01
N GLY A 231 -21.65 7.27 -13.30
CA GLY A 231 -21.28 8.56 -13.88
C GLY A 231 -19.80 8.77 -14.15
N TYR A 232 -18.93 7.75 -13.91
CA TYR A 232 -17.49 7.86 -14.12
C TYR A 232 -16.94 7.02 -15.28
N ALA A 233 -17.74 6.15 -15.89
CA ALA A 233 -17.28 5.22 -16.94
C ALA A 233 -16.65 5.89 -18.16
N ASP A 234 -17.11 7.08 -18.53
CA ASP A 234 -16.63 7.84 -19.70
C ASP A 234 -15.52 8.84 -19.38
N LYS A 235 -15.19 9.03 -18.08
CA LYS A 235 -14.11 9.94 -17.67
C LYS A 235 -12.76 9.28 -17.83
N THR A 236 -11.75 10.07 -18.17
CA THR A 236 -10.35 9.63 -18.15
C THR A 236 -9.85 9.47 -16.72
N ILE A 237 -8.83 8.64 -16.53
CA ILE A 237 -8.20 8.48 -15.20
C ILE A 237 -7.67 9.83 -14.69
N LYS A 238 -7.10 10.68 -15.57
CA LYS A 238 -6.59 12.02 -15.20
C LYS A 238 -7.70 12.93 -14.67
N GLU A 239 -8.87 12.93 -15.31
CA GLU A 239 -10.02 13.71 -14.84
C GLU A 239 -10.51 13.25 -13.48
N ILE A 240 -10.58 11.93 -13.25
CA ILE A 240 -10.99 11.35 -11.98
C ILE A 240 -9.95 11.69 -10.88
N CYS A 241 -8.65 11.57 -11.16
CA CYS A 241 -7.60 11.96 -10.24
C CYS A 241 -7.71 13.44 -9.82
N LYS A 242 -7.90 14.31 -10.81
CA LYS A 242 -8.05 15.76 -10.55
C LYS A 242 -9.27 16.06 -9.68
N GLU A 243 -10.40 15.36 -9.92
CA GLU A 243 -11.59 15.48 -9.08
C GLU A 243 -11.33 14.94 -7.66
N MET A 244 -10.73 13.76 -7.50
CA MET A 244 -10.38 13.20 -6.18
C MET A 244 -9.55 14.21 -5.36
N PHE A 245 -8.46 14.72 -5.92
CA PHE A 245 -7.57 15.63 -5.21
C PHE A 245 -8.18 17.01 -4.93
N SER A 246 -9.30 17.37 -5.60
CA SER A 246 -10.03 18.58 -5.26
C SER A 246 -10.66 18.56 -3.86
N TYR A 247 -10.89 17.36 -3.30
CA TYR A 247 -11.43 17.14 -1.95
C TYR A 247 -10.35 17.05 -0.87
N ALA A 248 -9.06 17.09 -1.22
CA ALA A 248 -7.95 17.07 -0.29
C ALA A 248 -7.25 18.44 -0.19
N ASP A 249 -6.67 18.72 0.97
CA ASP A 249 -5.85 19.88 1.24
C ASP A 249 -4.37 19.63 0.95
N GLY A 250 -3.97 18.35 0.97
CA GLY A 250 -2.63 17.90 0.65
C GLY A 250 -2.56 16.38 0.58
N MET A 251 -1.37 15.90 0.27
CA MET A 251 -1.10 14.46 0.14
C MET A 251 0.30 14.10 0.59
N THR A 252 0.45 12.87 1.02
CA THR A 252 1.74 12.16 1.06
C THR A 252 1.75 11.10 -0.03
N MET A 253 2.89 10.90 -0.68
CA MET A 253 3.04 9.93 -1.76
C MET A 253 4.24 9.02 -1.55
N SER A 254 4.02 7.73 -1.61
CA SER A 254 5.06 6.75 -1.86
C SER A 254 5.10 6.48 -3.35
N SER A 255 6.02 7.12 -4.06
CA SER A 255 6.15 7.02 -5.52
C SER A 255 6.60 5.63 -5.99
N LYS A 256 7.09 4.82 -5.06
CA LYS A 256 7.50 3.42 -5.28
C LYS A 256 6.33 2.48 -5.66
N LYS A 257 5.11 2.98 -5.76
CA LYS A 257 3.89 2.29 -6.19
C LYS A 257 3.37 2.92 -7.48
N ASP A 258 2.37 3.78 -7.41
CA ASP A 258 1.77 4.39 -8.61
C ASP A 258 2.67 5.40 -9.33
N GLY A 259 3.80 5.81 -8.74
CA GLY A 259 4.84 6.54 -9.46
C GLY A 259 5.66 5.68 -10.42
N LEU A 260 5.49 4.35 -10.42
CA LEU A 260 6.19 3.38 -11.28
C LEU A 260 7.73 3.46 -11.19
N VAL A 261 8.27 3.88 -10.05
CA VAL A 261 9.73 4.01 -9.83
C VAL A 261 10.20 3.13 -8.67
N ASN A 262 11.51 2.88 -8.62
CA ASN A 262 12.11 2.06 -7.57
C ASN A 262 12.47 2.88 -6.32
N MET A 263 12.54 4.21 -6.43
CA MET A 263 12.82 5.16 -5.35
C MET A 263 11.94 6.40 -5.50
N GLY A 264 11.58 7.03 -4.38
CA GLY A 264 10.93 8.33 -4.40
C GLY A 264 9.64 8.39 -3.58
N GLY A 265 9.34 9.60 -3.17
CA GLY A 265 8.12 10.05 -2.54
C GLY A 265 8.02 11.56 -2.60
N PHE A 266 6.92 12.10 -2.17
CA PHE A 266 6.75 13.55 -2.04
C PHE A 266 5.58 13.91 -1.13
N ILE A 267 5.61 15.16 -0.68
CA ILE A 267 4.47 15.88 -0.10
C ILE A 267 3.99 16.85 -1.18
N ALA A 268 2.67 16.93 -1.37
CA ALA A 268 2.09 18.02 -2.17
C ALA A 268 0.89 18.62 -1.43
N THR A 269 0.72 19.94 -1.50
CA THR A 269 -0.35 20.66 -0.81
C THR A 269 -0.72 21.96 -1.54
N ARG A 270 -1.94 22.45 -1.28
CA ARG A 270 -2.35 23.80 -1.70
C ARG A 270 -2.12 24.88 -0.63
N HIS A 271 -1.66 24.47 0.56
CA HIS A 271 -1.51 25.35 1.72
C HIS A 271 -0.04 25.71 1.95
N GLU A 272 0.27 26.99 1.86
CA GLU A 272 1.61 27.54 2.07
C GLU A 272 2.11 27.31 3.51
N ASP A 273 1.24 27.42 4.50
CA ASP A 273 1.59 27.19 5.92
C ASP A 273 2.06 25.74 6.17
N TRP A 274 1.47 24.74 5.50
CA TRP A 274 1.94 23.37 5.56
C TRP A 274 3.29 23.19 4.87
N TYR A 275 3.45 23.84 3.72
CA TYR A 275 4.71 23.80 2.97
C TYR A 275 5.84 24.42 3.79
N GLU A 276 5.64 25.65 4.32
CA GLU A 276 6.64 26.33 5.16
C GLU A 276 6.96 25.60 6.45
N GLY A 277 5.97 24.94 7.05
CA GLY A 277 6.15 24.11 8.22
C GLY A 277 6.96 22.83 7.92
N ALA A 278 6.64 22.14 6.82
CA ALA A 278 7.33 20.93 6.40
C ALA A 278 8.79 21.18 5.98
N LYS A 279 9.11 22.31 5.39
CA LYS A 279 10.48 22.72 5.01
C LYS A 279 11.46 22.61 6.17
N LYS A 280 11.05 22.98 7.38
CA LYS A 280 11.89 22.93 8.59
C LYS A 280 12.36 21.52 8.93
N PHE A 281 11.59 20.51 8.54
CA PHE A 281 11.90 19.10 8.79
C PHE A 281 12.49 18.42 7.55
N CYS A 282 12.15 18.86 6.36
CA CYS A 282 12.74 18.33 5.13
C CYS A 282 14.27 18.51 5.09
N ILE A 283 14.75 19.71 5.38
CA ILE A 283 16.19 20.02 5.31
C ILE A 283 17.06 19.10 6.17
N PRO A 284 16.77 18.88 7.47
CA PRO A 284 17.59 18.00 8.30
C PRO A 284 17.37 16.50 8.05
N PHE A 285 16.20 16.07 7.56
CA PHE A 285 15.89 14.66 7.39
C PHE A 285 16.16 14.14 5.99
N GLU A 286 15.85 14.93 4.95
CA GLU A 286 15.90 14.50 3.56
C GLU A 286 16.95 15.27 2.73
N GLY A 287 17.11 16.56 3.01
CA GLY A 287 17.99 17.46 2.30
C GLY A 287 17.27 18.68 1.73
N PHE A 288 17.91 19.35 0.75
CA PHE A 288 17.35 20.60 0.24
C PHE A 288 16.02 20.40 -0.50
N LEU A 289 15.16 21.42 -0.48
CA LEU A 289 13.75 21.37 -0.86
C LEU A 289 13.46 20.96 -2.31
N THR A 290 14.44 21.10 -3.18
CA THR A 290 14.31 20.78 -4.61
C THR A 290 14.93 19.44 -5.01
N TYR A 291 15.41 18.65 -4.02
CA TYR A 291 15.78 17.26 -4.26
C TYR A 291 15.26 16.28 -3.18
N GLY A 292 15.17 16.67 -1.90
CA GLY A 292 14.56 15.88 -0.83
C GLY A 292 15.08 14.44 -0.71
N GLY A 293 16.40 14.25 -0.75
CA GLY A 293 17.00 12.92 -0.69
C GLY A 293 16.93 12.11 -2.00
N MET A 294 16.43 12.70 -3.09
CA MET A 294 16.43 12.10 -4.44
C MET A 294 17.52 12.70 -5.30
N ASN A 295 17.96 12.00 -6.32
CA ASN A 295 18.75 12.58 -7.41
C ASN A 295 17.85 13.05 -8.57
N GLY A 296 18.38 13.87 -9.47
CA GLY A 296 17.63 14.40 -10.59
C GLY A 296 17.12 13.32 -11.53
N ARG A 297 17.90 12.26 -11.73
CA ARG A 297 17.51 11.11 -12.58
C ARG A 297 16.27 10.42 -12.07
N ASP A 298 16.18 10.14 -10.76
CA ASP A 298 15.00 9.51 -10.18
C ASP A 298 13.77 10.44 -10.25
N MET A 299 13.96 11.76 -10.06
CA MET A 299 12.86 12.73 -10.22
C MET A 299 12.35 12.79 -11.66
N ALA A 300 13.24 12.75 -12.65
CA ALA A 300 12.86 12.71 -14.07
C ALA A 300 12.10 11.43 -14.42
N ALA A 301 12.57 10.26 -13.95
CA ALA A 301 11.86 8.98 -14.12
C ALA A 301 10.50 8.99 -13.45
N LEU A 302 10.38 9.59 -12.26
CA LEU A 302 9.13 9.71 -11.52
C LEU A 302 8.11 10.58 -12.26
N ALA A 303 8.54 11.71 -12.81
CA ALA A 303 7.66 12.58 -13.61
C ALA A 303 7.01 11.82 -14.78
N VAL A 304 7.83 11.02 -15.50
CA VAL A 304 7.34 10.16 -16.60
C VAL A 304 6.42 9.06 -16.07
N GLY A 305 6.80 8.39 -14.99
CA GLY A 305 6.03 7.27 -14.43
C GLY A 305 4.65 7.70 -13.93
N LEU A 306 4.53 8.87 -13.30
CA LEU A 306 3.24 9.42 -12.87
C LEU A 306 2.32 9.70 -14.07
N ASP A 307 2.83 10.25 -15.17
CA ASP A 307 2.04 10.52 -16.36
C ASP A 307 1.60 9.21 -17.04
N GLU A 308 2.53 8.26 -17.24
CA GLU A 308 2.24 6.95 -17.85
C GLU A 308 1.19 6.14 -17.06
N ASN A 309 1.24 6.15 -15.72
CA ASN A 309 0.31 5.36 -14.92
C ASN A 309 -1.12 5.90 -14.98
N THR A 310 -1.30 7.19 -15.32
CA THR A 310 -2.63 7.77 -15.52
C THR A 310 -3.26 7.45 -16.88
N GLU A 311 -2.57 6.70 -17.75
CA GLU A 311 -3.16 6.14 -18.97
C GLU A 311 -3.97 4.87 -18.64
N LEU A 312 -5.18 4.77 -19.21
CA LEU A 312 -6.14 3.70 -18.89
C LEU A 312 -5.54 2.31 -19.11
N GLU A 313 -4.88 2.09 -20.24
CA GLU A 313 -4.30 0.79 -20.59
C GLU A 313 -3.24 0.33 -19.59
N THR A 314 -2.49 1.28 -19.02
CA THR A 314 -1.44 0.98 -18.04
C THR A 314 -2.06 0.46 -16.74
N ILE A 315 -3.02 1.21 -16.19
CA ILE A 315 -3.63 0.84 -14.92
C ILE A 315 -4.58 -0.38 -15.08
N GLU A 316 -5.26 -0.50 -16.19
CA GLU A 316 -6.12 -1.65 -16.46
C GLU A 316 -5.32 -2.95 -16.50
N THR A 317 -4.18 -2.99 -17.19
CA THR A 317 -3.28 -4.15 -17.20
C THR A 317 -2.90 -4.58 -15.79
N ARG A 318 -2.58 -3.60 -14.93
CA ARG A 318 -2.24 -3.81 -13.52
C ARG A 318 -3.38 -4.51 -12.76
N ILE A 319 -4.58 -3.96 -12.85
CA ILE A 319 -5.75 -4.47 -12.11
C ILE A 319 -6.17 -5.84 -12.63
N ARG A 320 -6.21 -6.03 -13.95
CA ARG A 320 -6.59 -7.32 -14.56
C ARG A 320 -5.67 -8.46 -14.18
N GLN A 321 -4.38 -8.22 -13.95
CA GLN A 321 -3.46 -9.25 -13.49
C GLN A 321 -3.80 -9.75 -12.08
N VAL A 322 -4.18 -8.84 -11.17
CA VAL A 322 -4.64 -9.24 -9.82
C VAL A 322 -5.99 -9.96 -9.89
N GLN A 323 -6.91 -9.49 -10.75
CA GLN A 323 -8.19 -10.15 -11.00
C GLN A 323 -8.01 -11.55 -11.59
N TYR A 324 -7.00 -11.76 -12.45
CA TYR A 324 -6.68 -13.09 -12.97
C TYR A 324 -6.31 -14.07 -11.86
N LEU A 325 -5.44 -13.66 -10.92
CA LEU A 325 -5.11 -14.49 -9.75
C LEU A 325 -6.34 -14.75 -8.89
N ALA A 326 -7.19 -13.74 -8.66
CA ALA A 326 -8.43 -13.89 -7.90
C ALA A 326 -9.38 -14.91 -8.53
N ALA A 327 -9.55 -14.88 -9.86
CA ALA A 327 -10.38 -15.85 -10.57
C ALA A 327 -9.87 -17.29 -10.40
N LYS A 328 -8.54 -17.49 -10.35
CA LYS A 328 -7.97 -18.82 -10.04
C LYS A 328 -8.29 -19.29 -8.62
N LEU A 329 -8.29 -18.37 -7.66
CA LEU A 329 -8.67 -18.76 -6.30
C LEU A 329 -10.17 -19.05 -6.18
N ASP A 330 -11.01 -18.37 -6.96
CA ASP A 330 -12.44 -18.69 -7.07
C ASP A 330 -12.67 -20.12 -7.60
N GLU A 331 -11.93 -20.51 -8.66
CA GLU A 331 -11.97 -21.88 -9.21
C GLU A 331 -11.59 -22.93 -8.14
N TYR A 332 -10.70 -22.59 -7.20
CA TYR A 332 -10.21 -23.49 -6.15
C TYR A 332 -10.99 -23.38 -4.83
N GLY A 333 -11.92 -22.43 -4.72
CA GLY A 333 -12.70 -22.19 -3.50
C GLY A 333 -11.87 -21.66 -2.32
N ILE A 334 -10.76 -20.94 -2.61
CA ILE A 334 -9.88 -20.37 -1.59
C ILE A 334 -10.41 -18.98 -1.21
N PRO A 335 -10.74 -18.72 0.07
CA PRO A 335 -11.31 -17.44 0.50
C PRO A 335 -10.27 -16.33 0.52
N TYR A 336 -10.67 -15.15 0.04
CA TYR A 336 -9.87 -13.92 0.05
C TYR A 336 -10.77 -12.70 0.27
N GLN A 337 -10.19 -11.52 0.55
CA GLN A 337 -10.93 -10.27 0.71
C GLN A 337 -11.59 -9.84 -0.60
N ARG A 338 -12.93 -9.88 -0.62
CA ARG A 338 -13.79 -9.56 -1.75
C ARG A 338 -14.38 -8.15 -1.67
N PRO A 339 -14.63 -7.49 -2.80
CA PRO A 339 -14.04 -7.81 -4.11
C PRO A 339 -12.52 -7.62 -4.09
N VAL A 340 -11.80 -8.23 -5.03
CA VAL A 340 -10.34 -8.09 -5.09
C VAL A 340 -9.91 -6.64 -5.27
N GLY A 341 -8.82 -6.25 -4.59
CA GLY A 341 -8.21 -4.92 -4.70
C GLY A 341 -7.30 -4.76 -5.93
N GLY A 342 -6.56 -3.66 -5.97
CA GLY A 342 -5.77 -3.28 -7.14
C GLY A 342 -4.34 -3.81 -7.16
N HIS A 343 -3.66 -3.89 -6.01
CA HIS A 343 -2.22 -4.15 -5.97
C HIS A 343 -1.85 -5.54 -5.46
N ALA A 344 -2.77 -6.21 -4.83
CA ALA A 344 -2.52 -7.48 -4.18
C ALA A 344 -3.79 -8.31 -4.07
N LEU A 345 -3.61 -9.61 -3.92
CA LEU A 345 -4.64 -10.50 -3.44
C LEU A 345 -4.40 -10.75 -1.94
N PHE A 346 -5.47 -10.70 -1.15
CA PHE A 346 -5.43 -10.85 0.30
C PHE A 346 -6.20 -12.10 0.70
N VAL A 347 -5.48 -13.21 0.91
CA VAL A 347 -6.08 -14.50 1.31
C VAL A 347 -6.53 -14.43 2.77
N ASP A 348 -7.74 -14.86 3.06
CA ASP A 348 -8.32 -14.90 4.41
C ASP A 348 -7.76 -16.11 5.17
N ALA A 349 -6.75 -15.87 5.98
CA ALA A 349 -6.03 -16.94 6.67
C ALA A 349 -6.86 -17.57 7.79
N ASP A 350 -7.71 -16.82 8.47
CA ASP A 350 -8.62 -17.34 9.50
C ASP A 350 -9.62 -18.36 8.91
N ARG A 351 -10.05 -18.14 7.64
CA ARG A 351 -10.93 -19.07 6.93
C ARG A 351 -10.19 -20.23 6.27
N VAL A 352 -8.90 -20.07 5.94
CA VAL A 352 -8.08 -21.13 5.35
C VAL A 352 -7.56 -22.07 6.43
N LEU A 353 -6.96 -21.56 7.49
CA LEU A 353 -6.29 -22.33 8.55
C LEU A 353 -7.12 -22.38 9.84
N THR A 354 -8.36 -22.82 9.73
CA THR A 354 -9.33 -22.87 10.87
C THR A 354 -8.88 -23.71 12.07
N ASN A 355 -7.88 -24.59 11.88
CA ASN A 355 -7.32 -25.43 12.94
C ASN A 355 -6.11 -24.79 13.66
N VAL A 356 -5.63 -23.64 13.18
CA VAL A 356 -4.52 -22.90 13.82
C VAL A 356 -5.12 -21.84 14.74
N PRO A 357 -4.81 -21.86 16.05
CA PRO A 357 -5.27 -20.82 16.97
C PRO A 357 -4.80 -19.42 16.55
N LYS A 358 -5.59 -18.39 16.84
CA LYS A 358 -5.25 -16.99 16.50
C LYS A 358 -3.94 -16.55 17.13
N GLU A 359 -3.65 -17.03 18.35
CA GLU A 359 -2.42 -16.79 19.10
C GLU A 359 -1.18 -17.41 18.44
N GLU A 360 -1.37 -18.28 17.47
CA GLU A 360 -0.32 -18.92 16.67
C GLU A 360 -0.23 -18.35 15.24
N PHE A 361 -0.85 -17.19 15.00
CA PHE A 361 -0.72 -16.34 13.80
C PHE A 361 -0.98 -17.08 12.46
N PRO A 362 -2.24 -17.39 12.14
CA PRO A 362 -2.61 -18.14 10.93
C PRO A 362 -2.08 -17.55 9.63
N ALA A 363 -2.12 -16.21 9.43
CA ALA A 363 -1.64 -15.58 8.21
C ALA A 363 -0.12 -15.70 8.03
N GLN A 364 0.64 -15.57 9.12
CA GLN A 364 2.10 -15.81 9.08
C GLN A 364 2.40 -17.28 8.80
N THR A 365 1.64 -18.19 9.42
CA THR A 365 1.75 -19.63 9.17
C THR A 365 1.46 -19.97 7.71
N LEU A 366 0.40 -19.41 7.15
CA LEU A 366 0.05 -19.60 5.73
C LEU A 366 1.14 -19.04 4.80
N ALA A 367 1.74 -17.90 5.14
CA ALA A 367 2.85 -17.32 4.39
C ALA A 367 4.09 -18.24 4.38
N ILE A 368 4.42 -18.84 5.52
CA ILE A 368 5.52 -19.81 5.65
C ILE A 368 5.24 -21.06 4.83
N GLU A 369 4.02 -21.62 4.93
CA GLU A 369 3.64 -22.83 4.18
C GLU A 369 3.68 -22.59 2.67
N LEU A 370 3.22 -21.42 2.19
CA LEU A 370 3.28 -21.05 0.77
C LEU A 370 4.73 -20.90 0.28
N TYR A 371 5.60 -20.32 1.11
CA TYR A 371 7.01 -20.20 0.78
C TYR A 371 7.68 -21.58 0.70
N ILE A 372 7.46 -22.46 1.67
CA ILE A 372 7.98 -23.83 1.67
C ILE A 372 7.47 -24.59 0.45
N GLU A 373 6.20 -24.43 0.08
CA GLU A 373 5.58 -25.12 -1.06
C GLU A 373 6.23 -24.77 -2.40
N ALA A 374 6.42 -23.47 -2.69
CA ALA A 374 6.82 -23.05 -4.03
C ALA A 374 7.85 -21.91 -4.10
N GLY A 375 8.40 -21.44 -2.98
CA GLY A 375 9.30 -20.28 -2.96
C GLY A 375 8.58 -18.94 -3.23
N VAL A 376 7.28 -18.90 -3.01
CA VAL A 376 6.47 -17.66 -3.12
C VAL A 376 6.52 -16.92 -1.80
N ARG A 377 7.05 -15.69 -1.80
CA ARG A 377 7.15 -14.85 -0.61
C ARG A 377 5.97 -13.88 -0.53
N GLY A 378 5.05 -14.12 0.40
CA GLY A 378 3.96 -13.20 0.75
C GLY A 378 4.28 -12.39 2.01
N CYS A 379 3.30 -11.59 2.45
CA CYS A 379 3.39 -10.76 3.65
C CYS A 379 2.15 -10.95 4.52
N GLU A 380 2.36 -11.21 5.79
CA GLU A 380 1.28 -11.17 6.77
C GLU A 380 0.79 -9.73 6.92
N ILE A 381 -0.53 -9.53 6.85
CA ILE A 381 -1.26 -8.29 7.16
C ILE A 381 -2.37 -8.67 8.13
N GLY A 382 -2.01 -8.87 9.37
CA GLY A 382 -2.92 -9.41 10.37
C GLY A 382 -2.43 -9.18 11.78
N TYR A 383 -2.41 -10.23 12.59
CA TYR A 383 -2.20 -10.17 14.03
C TYR A 383 -0.77 -9.80 14.45
N ILE A 384 0.25 -10.13 13.65
CA ILE A 384 1.63 -9.66 13.92
C ILE A 384 1.74 -8.17 13.59
N LEU A 385 1.25 -7.77 12.40
CA LEU A 385 1.27 -6.37 11.95
C LEU A 385 0.45 -5.45 12.86
N ALA A 386 -0.64 -5.94 13.45
CA ALA A 386 -1.47 -5.14 14.37
C ALA A 386 -0.73 -4.63 15.60
N ASP A 387 0.49 -5.14 15.84
CA ASP A 387 1.29 -4.85 17.05
C ASP A 387 0.56 -5.21 18.37
N ARG A 388 1.18 -4.89 19.48
CA ARG A 388 0.55 -5.01 20.79
C ARG A 388 -0.22 -3.74 21.13
N ASP A 389 -1.20 -3.89 22.01
CA ASP A 389 -1.82 -2.73 22.63
C ASP A 389 -0.77 -1.90 23.37
N PRO A 390 -0.69 -0.59 23.18
CA PRO A 390 0.36 0.24 23.75
C PRO A 390 0.29 0.34 25.27
N VAL A 391 -0.90 0.08 25.87
CA VAL A 391 -1.12 0.17 27.32
C VAL A 391 -1.07 -1.21 27.98
N THR A 392 -1.88 -2.17 27.50
CA THR A 392 -1.97 -3.51 28.09
C THR A 392 -0.86 -4.46 27.65
N ARG A 393 -0.19 -4.16 26.54
CA ARG A 393 0.83 -5.01 25.89
C ARG A 393 0.31 -6.37 25.40
N GLU A 394 -0.99 -6.54 25.35
CA GLU A 394 -1.63 -7.73 24.80
C GLU A 394 -1.65 -7.70 23.26
N ASN A 395 -1.64 -8.88 22.64
CA ASN A 395 -1.81 -8.99 21.20
C ASN A 395 -3.22 -8.56 20.79
N ARG A 396 -3.33 -7.89 19.64
CA ARG A 396 -4.60 -7.45 19.08
C ARG A 396 -5.09 -8.49 18.07
N PHE A 397 -6.17 -9.20 18.37
CA PHE A 397 -6.79 -10.23 17.52
C PHE A 397 -8.16 -9.80 16.96
N GLY A 398 -8.50 -8.53 17.02
CA GLY A 398 -9.80 -8.02 16.63
C GLY A 398 -9.96 -7.57 15.18
N GLY A 399 -8.92 -7.70 14.37
CA GLY A 399 -8.90 -7.29 12.97
C GLY A 399 -8.97 -8.46 12.00
N LEU A 400 -8.68 -8.17 10.74
CA LEU A 400 -8.49 -9.16 9.69
C LEU A 400 -7.12 -9.84 9.86
N ASP A 401 -7.03 -11.15 9.55
CA ASP A 401 -5.78 -11.89 9.47
C ASP A 401 -5.58 -12.38 8.04
N LEU A 402 -4.81 -11.62 7.26
CA LEU A 402 -4.70 -11.80 5.82
C LEU A 402 -3.27 -12.11 5.40
N LEU A 403 -3.11 -13.06 4.48
CA LEU A 403 -1.90 -13.21 3.70
C LEU A 403 -2.01 -12.32 2.47
N ARG A 404 -1.20 -11.27 2.41
CA ARG A 404 -1.09 -10.38 1.26
C ARG A 404 -0.09 -10.90 0.24
N LEU A 405 -0.52 -10.99 -1.01
CA LEU A 405 0.28 -11.34 -2.18
C LEU A 405 0.30 -10.13 -3.12
N CYS A 406 1.29 -9.26 -2.94
CA CYS A 406 1.48 -8.10 -3.81
C CYS A 406 2.02 -8.53 -5.17
N ILE A 407 1.42 -8.01 -6.23
CA ILE A 407 1.91 -8.26 -7.59
C ILE A 407 2.73 -7.06 -8.03
N ALA A 408 4.02 -7.23 -8.25
CA ALA A 408 4.90 -6.18 -8.72
C ALA A 408 4.50 -5.71 -10.13
N ARG A 409 4.48 -4.39 -10.35
CA ARG A 409 4.01 -3.80 -11.62
C ARG A 409 4.96 -4.12 -12.77
N ARG A 410 4.43 -4.70 -13.87
CA ARG A 410 5.17 -5.02 -15.11
C ARG A 410 6.32 -6.04 -14.91
N VAL A 411 6.23 -6.93 -13.90
CA VAL A 411 7.30 -7.89 -13.57
C VAL A 411 6.88 -9.32 -13.88
N TYR A 412 5.79 -9.76 -13.28
CA TYR A 412 5.31 -11.14 -13.42
C TYR A 412 4.28 -11.28 -14.54
N THR A 413 4.21 -12.46 -15.14
CA THR A 413 3.21 -12.84 -16.13
C THR A 413 2.11 -13.69 -15.50
N ASN A 414 1.04 -13.98 -16.24
CA ASN A 414 -0.03 -14.86 -15.78
C ASN A 414 0.46 -16.27 -15.46
N ASN A 415 1.51 -16.77 -16.11
CA ASN A 415 2.12 -18.06 -15.74
C ASN A 415 2.68 -18.07 -14.32
N HIS A 416 3.20 -16.93 -13.83
CA HIS A 416 3.62 -16.81 -12.43
C HIS A 416 2.40 -16.77 -11.50
N MET A 417 1.28 -16.16 -11.92
CA MET A 417 0.03 -16.19 -11.17
C MET A 417 -0.52 -17.63 -11.06
N ASP A 418 -0.41 -18.44 -12.13
CA ASP A 418 -0.79 -19.85 -12.11
C ASP A 418 0.06 -20.65 -11.10
N VAL A 419 1.35 -20.37 -11.00
CA VAL A 419 2.23 -21.01 -9.98
C VAL A 419 1.79 -20.63 -8.58
N ILE A 420 1.50 -19.33 -8.33
CA ILE A 420 1.02 -18.86 -7.02
C ILE A 420 -0.30 -19.54 -6.65
N ALA A 421 -1.26 -19.58 -7.60
CA ALA A 421 -2.57 -20.21 -7.39
C ALA A 421 -2.46 -21.70 -7.11
N ALA A 422 -1.65 -22.42 -7.89
CA ALA A 422 -1.41 -23.86 -7.70
C ALA A 422 -0.74 -24.15 -6.34
N ALA A 423 0.25 -23.35 -5.95
CA ALA A 423 0.90 -23.49 -4.65
C ALA A 423 -0.06 -23.26 -3.48
N LEU A 424 -0.90 -22.22 -3.57
CA LEU A 424 -1.97 -21.98 -2.59
C LEU A 424 -2.96 -23.14 -2.55
N LYS A 425 -3.33 -23.70 -3.71
CA LYS A 425 -4.22 -24.87 -3.79
C LYS A 425 -3.63 -26.09 -3.07
N ASN A 426 -2.34 -26.38 -3.27
CA ASN A 426 -1.66 -27.47 -2.58
C ASN A 426 -1.67 -27.27 -1.05
N VAL A 427 -1.42 -26.05 -0.58
CA VAL A 427 -1.50 -25.74 0.85
C VAL A 427 -2.95 -25.85 1.36
N TYR A 428 -3.91 -25.34 0.59
CA TYR A 428 -5.34 -25.38 0.93
C TYR A 428 -5.86 -26.83 1.03
N ASP A 429 -5.43 -27.72 0.15
CA ASP A 429 -5.87 -29.11 0.15
C ASP A 429 -5.41 -29.87 1.40
N ARG A 430 -4.20 -29.58 1.91
CA ARG A 430 -3.65 -30.16 3.13
C ARG A 430 -3.87 -29.31 4.39
N ARG A 431 -4.70 -28.26 4.34
CA ARG A 431 -4.92 -27.30 5.45
C ARG A 431 -5.33 -27.97 6.77
N ASN A 432 -6.05 -29.08 6.69
CA ASN A 432 -6.49 -29.82 7.88
C ASN A 432 -5.33 -30.55 8.61
N GLU A 433 -4.18 -30.70 7.97
CA GLU A 433 -2.97 -31.27 8.55
C GLU A 433 -2.17 -30.20 9.30
N ILE A 434 -2.36 -28.92 8.97
CA ILE A 434 -1.72 -27.77 9.61
C ILE A 434 -2.53 -27.40 10.86
N LYS A 435 -2.08 -27.87 12.02
CA LYS A 435 -2.79 -27.70 13.30
C LYS A 435 -2.11 -26.75 14.24
N ARG A 436 -0.87 -26.41 13.97
CA ARG A 436 -0.04 -25.52 14.79
C ARG A 436 0.59 -24.48 13.90
N GLY A 437 0.80 -23.30 14.46
CA GLY A 437 1.40 -22.18 13.78
C GLY A 437 2.79 -21.83 14.33
N VAL A 438 2.98 -20.56 14.64
CA VAL A 438 4.24 -20.00 15.16
C VAL A 438 4.00 -19.26 16.47
N LYS A 439 5.04 -19.15 17.29
CA LYS A 439 5.09 -18.27 18.47
C LYS A 439 6.16 -17.22 18.33
N ILE A 440 5.92 -16.04 18.91
CA ILE A 440 6.91 -14.97 18.98
C ILE A 440 7.93 -15.31 20.07
N VAL A 441 9.22 -15.30 19.71
CA VAL A 441 10.33 -15.49 20.65
C VAL A 441 11.08 -14.17 20.93
N TRP A 442 11.01 -13.21 19.99
CA TRP A 442 11.53 -11.86 20.17
C TRP A 442 10.81 -10.87 19.25
N GLU A 443 10.61 -9.65 19.71
CA GLU A 443 9.97 -8.59 18.93
C GLU A 443 10.45 -7.20 19.33
N THR A 444 10.34 -6.24 18.39
CA THR A 444 10.48 -4.81 18.66
C THR A 444 9.18 -4.24 19.24
N GLU A 445 9.28 -3.09 19.89
CA GLU A 445 8.11 -2.45 20.51
C GLU A 445 7.08 -1.93 19.48
N LEU A 446 7.55 -1.43 18.33
CA LEU A 446 6.74 -0.91 17.23
C LEU A 446 7.11 -1.59 15.93
N MET A 447 6.12 -1.78 15.04
CA MET A 447 6.28 -2.33 13.69
C MET A 447 7.03 -3.68 13.71
N ARG A 448 6.68 -4.53 14.68
CA ARG A 448 7.36 -5.80 14.98
C ARG A 448 7.41 -6.76 13.80
N HIS A 449 6.43 -6.71 12.89
CA HIS A 449 6.34 -7.60 11.72
C HIS A 449 7.58 -7.59 10.82
N PHE A 450 8.33 -6.47 10.78
CA PHE A 450 9.58 -6.39 10.00
C PHE A 450 10.73 -7.20 10.60
N THR A 451 10.77 -7.36 11.92
CA THR A 451 11.96 -7.86 12.62
C THR A 451 11.68 -8.97 13.63
N VAL A 452 10.42 -9.33 13.82
CA VAL A 452 10.00 -10.37 14.76
C VAL A 452 10.74 -11.68 14.47
N LYS A 453 11.17 -12.36 15.55
CA LYS A 453 11.71 -13.72 15.50
C LYS A 453 10.64 -14.69 15.97
N LEU A 454 10.46 -15.73 15.23
CA LEU A 454 9.42 -16.73 15.44
C LEU A 454 10.02 -18.12 15.59
N GLU A 455 9.25 -18.99 16.22
CA GLU A 455 9.53 -20.42 16.31
C GLU A 455 8.30 -21.20 15.88
N ARG A 456 8.47 -22.25 15.09
CA ARG A 456 7.39 -23.14 14.68
C ARG A 456 6.99 -24.05 15.84
N LEU A 457 5.67 -24.30 16.01
CA LEU A 457 5.08 -25.10 17.09
C LEU A 457 4.75 -26.53 16.65
#